data_bcb00d3a3ae171d6ed048d015b06493d
#
_entry.id   bcb00d3a3ae171d6ed048d015b06493d
#
_cell.length_a   1.000
_cell.length_b   1.000
_cell.length_c   1.000
_cell.angle_alpha   90.00
_cell.angle_beta   90.00
_cell.angle_gamma   90.00
#
_symmetry.space_group_name_H-M   'P 1'
#
loop_
_entity.id
_entity.type
_entity.pdbx_description
1 polymer ?
#
loop_
_entity_poly.entity_id
_entity_poly.type
_entity_poly.pdbx_seq_one_letter_code
_entity_poly.pdbx_strand_id
1 'polypeptide(L)'
;NIMEKGEFESYDKCEEYMEELHKEFGCKFTFFTPSNYHAKYPLSQYQEWIDFWAAKDWVEFAAHGHLHDAQEGEMEFKGLGDIHSEMKFELSQKEWQAVGLNPKILKFPGWICSQEAANVAGKFYDTFVIHEQHTNHIKFPNNVIQNHTCITNPFLTFTDIHFQSHINGPNRNNWNEENYNRFRMNMLNLVDVVNIEFKTVGEV
;
A
#
# COMPACT_ATOMS: atom_id res chain seq x y z
N ASN A 1 3.53 10.08 -11.57
CA ASN A 1 2.65 10.68 -10.58
C ASN A 1 1.20 10.44 -10.97
N ILE A 2 0.52 9.59 -10.23
CA ILE A 2 -0.90 9.25 -10.47
C ILE A 2 -1.82 10.43 -10.08
N MET A 3 -1.28 11.47 -9.45
CA MET A 3 -2.00 12.66 -9.03
C MET A 3 -1.52 13.89 -9.78
N GLU A 4 -2.40 14.86 -10.00
CA GLU A 4 -2.05 16.11 -10.68
C GLU A 4 -0.92 16.82 -9.93
N LYS A 5 0.15 17.16 -10.66
CA LYS A 5 1.24 18.00 -10.12
C LYS A 5 0.63 19.30 -9.64
N GLY A 6 0.64 19.54 -8.35
CA GLY A 6 0.19 20.80 -7.75
C GLY A 6 -0.69 20.66 -6.52
N GLU A 7 -1.27 19.48 -6.25
CA GLU A 7 -2.07 19.27 -5.04
C GLU A 7 -1.24 18.83 -3.82
N PHE A 8 0.02 18.39 -4.02
CA PHE A 8 0.83 17.81 -2.96
C PHE A 8 2.30 18.23 -3.07
N GLU A 9 2.97 18.35 -1.94
CA GLU A 9 4.43 18.49 -1.89
C GLU A 9 5.10 17.41 -2.74
N SER A 10 6.12 17.81 -3.44
CA SER A 10 6.65 17.11 -4.60
C SER A 10 6.85 15.61 -4.37
N TYR A 11 6.20 14.82 -5.18
CA TYR A 11 6.41 13.40 -5.38
C TYR A 11 7.91 13.03 -5.54
N ASP A 12 8.67 13.90 -6.20
CA ASP A 12 10.11 13.76 -6.41
C ASP A 12 10.87 13.58 -5.08
N LYS A 13 10.47 14.31 -4.02
CA LYS A 13 11.06 14.14 -2.68
C LYS A 13 10.72 12.80 -2.02
N CYS A 14 9.54 12.26 -2.26
CA CYS A 14 9.19 10.94 -1.71
C CYS A 14 10.04 9.83 -2.33
N GLU A 15 10.35 9.94 -3.62
CA GLU A 15 11.27 9.03 -4.31
C GLU A 15 12.68 9.12 -3.71
N GLU A 16 13.20 10.33 -3.55
CA GLU A 16 14.51 10.58 -2.91
C GLU A 16 14.56 9.97 -1.49
N TYR A 17 13.55 10.21 -0.66
CA TYR A 17 13.50 9.68 0.70
C TYR A 17 13.48 8.15 0.74
N MET A 18 12.73 7.50 -0.13
CA MET A 18 12.70 6.03 -0.21
C MET A 18 14.05 5.47 -0.67
N GLU A 19 14.67 6.09 -1.68
CA GLU A 19 16.01 5.69 -2.13
C GLU A 19 17.07 5.89 -1.06
N GLU A 20 17.05 7.00 -0.32
CA GLU A 20 17.97 7.26 0.78
C GLU A 20 17.79 6.23 1.90
N LEU A 21 16.56 5.95 2.33
CA LEU A 21 16.29 4.94 3.35
C LEU A 21 16.71 3.54 2.91
N HIS A 22 16.51 3.20 1.63
CA HIS A 22 17.02 1.94 1.11
C HIS A 22 18.55 1.88 1.15
N LYS A 23 19.24 2.92 0.67
CA LYS A 23 20.70 2.99 0.64
C LYS A 23 21.32 2.98 2.04
N GLU A 24 20.70 3.68 3.00
CA GLU A 24 21.25 3.83 4.35
C GLU A 24 20.94 2.62 5.26
N PHE A 25 19.73 2.06 5.16
CA PHE A 25 19.25 1.05 6.10
C PHE A 25 18.82 -0.27 5.44
N GLY A 26 18.78 -0.35 4.11
CA GLY A 26 18.26 -1.51 3.40
C GLY A 26 16.72 -1.61 3.43
N CYS A 27 16.01 -0.49 3.67
CA CYS A 27 14.55 -0.48 3.69
C CYS A 27 13.96 -1.02 2.38
N LYS A 28 12.91 -1.82 2.49
CA LYS A 28 12.10 -2.31 1.37
C LYS A 28 10.69 -1.77 1.47
N PHE A 29 10.01 -1.65 0.34
CA PHE A 29 8.70 -1.00 0.26
C PHE A 29 7.69 -1.83 -0.54
N THR A 30 6.47 -1.94 -0.02
CA THR A 30 5.33 -2.47 -0.77
C THR A 30 4.37 -1.34 -1.10
N PHE A 31 4.17 -1.08 -2.39
CA PHE A 31 3.30 -0.02 -2.90
C PHE A 31 1.88 -0.53 -3.11
N PHE A 32 0.99 -0.18 -2.19
CA PHE A 32 -0.44 -0.45 -2.34
C PHE A 32 -1.07 0.58 -3.26
N THR A 33 -1.36 0.17 -4.49
CA THR A 33 -1.75 1.07 -5.58
C THR A 33 -3.14 0.72 -6.09
N PRO A 34 -4.09 1.68 -6.13
CA PRO A 34 -5.36 1.51 -6.84
C PRO A 34 -5.10 1.38 -8.33
N SER A 35 -5.81 0.47 -9.00
CA SER A 35 -5.53 0.21 -10.42
C SER A 35 -6.12 1.27 -11.38
N ASN A 36 -7.11 2.06 -10.93
CA ASN A 36 -7.66 3.20 -11.67
C ASN A 36 -8.21 4.25 -10.71
N TYR A 37 -7.32 4.95 -10.01
CA TYR A 37 -7.68 5.89 -8.95
C TYR A 37 -8.73 6.91 -9.40
N HIS A 38 -9.86 6.98 -8.67
CA HIS A 38 -11.00 7.86 -8.93
C HIS A 38 -11.60 7.76 -10.35
N ALA A 39 -11.43 6.60 -11.04
CA ALA A 39 -11.82 6.42 -12.45
C ALA A 39 -11.17 7.42 -13.43
N LYS A 40 -10.06 8.04 -13.04
CA LYS A 40 -9.35 9.06 -13.83
C LYS A 40 -7.93 8.67 -14.18
N TYR A 41 -7.33 7.80 -13.37
CA TYR A 41 -5.90 7.51 -13.42
C TYR A 41 -5.66 6.00 -13.53
N PRO A 42 -6.00 5.37 -14.69
CA PRO A 42 -5.74 3.95 -14.91
C PRO A 42 -4.24 3.69 -15.01
N LEU A 43 -3.77 2.60 -14.40
CA LEU A 43 -2.34 2.23 -14.39
C LEU A 43 -1.75 2.10 -15.78
N SER A 44 -2.54 1.65 -16.75
CA SER A 44 -2.13 1.52 -18.18
C SER A 44 -1.60 2.81 -18.80
N GLN A 45 -1.90 3.98 -18.22
CA GLN A 45 -1.36 5.27 -18.64
C GLN A 45 -0.01 5.63 -18.00
N TYR A 46 0.49 4.82 -17.06
CA TYR A 46 1.68 5.12 -16.26
C TYR A 46 2.76 4.06 -16.34
N GLN A 47 2.90 3.44 -17.52
CA GLN A 47 3.85 2.34 -17.76
C GLN A 47 5.28 2.71 -17.35
N GLU A 48 5.77 3.89 -17.75
CA GLU A 48 7.14 4.33 -17.42
C GLU A 48 7.38 4.42 -15.90
N TRP A 49 6.40 4.88 -15.14
CA TRP A 49 6.48 4.93 -13.69
C TRP A 49 6.46 3.52 -13.06
N ILE A 50 5.62 2.64 -13.58
CA ILE A 50 5.56 1.24 -13.14
C ILE A 50 6.90 0.55 -13.41
N ASP A 51 7.43 0.68 -14.63
CA ASP A 51 8.69 0.06 -15.04
C ASP A 51 9.87 0.56 -14.19
N PHE A 52 9.92 1.86 -13.92
CA PHE A 52 10.96 2.47 -13.08
C PHE A 52 10.99 1.87 -11.68
N TRP A 53 9.82 1.70 -11.04
CA TRP A 53 9.77 1.15 -9.70
C TRP A 53 9.84 -0.38 -9.67
N ALA A 54 9.23 -1.06 -10.62
CA ALA A 54 9.28 -2.52 -10.70
C ALA A 54 10.70 -3.07 -11.01
N ALA A 55 11.57 -2.24 -11.57
CA ALA A 55 12.97 -2.59 -11.79
C ALA A 55 13.82 -2.62 -10.50
N LYS A 56 13.29 -2.12 -9.38
CA LYS A 56 14.00 -2.07 -8.08
C LYS A 56 13.65 -3.34 -7.28
N ASP A 57 14.65 -4.11 -6.90
CA ASP A 57 14.49 -5.36 -6.12
C ASP A 57 14.03 -5.16 -4.67
N TRP A 58 13.99 -3.92 -4.23
CA TRP A 58 13.49 -3.51 -2.91
C TRP A 58 12.09 -2.88 -2.95
N VAL A 59 11.41 -2.94 -4.10
CA VAL A 59 10.03 -2.46 -4.28
C VAL A 59 9.14 -3.58 -4.77
N GLU A 60 7.99 -3.72 -4.13
CA GLU A 60 6.91 -4.62 -4.51
C GLU A 60 5.64 -3.82 -4.79
N PHE A 61 4.90 -4.20 -5.82
CA PHE A 61 3.55 -3.67 -6.06
C PHE A 61 2.49 -4.60 -5.49
N ALA A 62 1.52 -4.00 -4.79
CA ALA A 62 0.35 -4.67 -4.25
C ALA A 62 -0.93 -3.93 -4.61
N ALA A 63 -2.05 -4.64 -4.68
CA ALA A 63 -3.33 -4.07 -5.04
C ALA A 63 -3.94 -3.26 -3.88
N HIS A 64 -4.63 -2.16 -4.24
CA HIS A 64 -5.39 -1.32 -3.32
C HIS A 64 -6.78 -0.98 -3.86
N GLY A 65 -7.49 -1.99 -4.33
CA GLY A 65 -8.75 -1.84 -5.02
C GLY A 65 -8.61 -1.40 -6.48
N HIS A 66 -9.73 -1.03 -7.09
CA HIS A 66 -9.78 -0.50 -8.44
C HIS A 66 -9.85 1.02 -8.45
N LEU A 67 -10.85 1.61 -7.81
CA LEU A 67 -11.09 3.05 -7.80
C LEU A 67 -10.60 3.76 -6.54
N HIS A 68 -10.35 3.05 -5.46
CA HIS A 68 -10.10 3.48 -4.09
C HIS A 68 -11.37 3.97 -3.39
N ASP A 69 -12.12 4.88 -4.00
CA ASP A 69 -13.36 5.42 -3.46
C ASP A 69 -14.56 4.98 -4.30
N ALA A 70 -15.71 4.79 -3.65
CA ALA A 70 -17.00 4.71 -4.28
C ALA A 70 -17.55 6.12 -4.55
N GLN A 71 -18.74 6.19 -5.14
CA GLN A 71 -19.46 7.44 -5.25
C GLN A 71 -19.76 8.02 -3.84
N GLU A 72 -19.85 9.33 -3.72
CA GLU A 72 -20.19 10.05 -2.48
C GLU A 72 -19.17 9.95 -1.33
N GLY A 73 -17.89 9.65 -1.62
CA GLY A 73 -16.82 9.62 -0.62
C GLY A 73 -16.80 8.39 0.28
N GLU A 74 -17.59 7.37 -0.04
CA GLU A 74 -17.54 6.06 0.62
C GLU A 74 -16.34 5.26 0.12
N MET A 75 -15.81 4.37 0.95
CA MET A 75 -14.75 3.44 0.55
C MET A 75 -15.28 2.40 -0.42
N GLU A 76 -14.48 2.06 -1.41
CA GLU A 76 -14.86 1.28 -2.59
C GLU A 76 -15.58 -0.04 -2.28
N PHE A 77 -15.18 -0.75 -1.22
CA PHE A 77 -15.71 -2.08 -0.88
C PHE A 77 -16.59 -2.09 0.36
N LYS A 78 -16.97 -0.93 0.89
CA LYS A 78 -17.86 -0.83 2.02
C LYS A 78 -19.28 -1.27 1.62
N GLY A 79 -19.76 -2.36 2.23
CA GLY A 79 -21.11 -2.90 1.96
C GLY A 79 -21.32 -3.46 0.55
N LEU A 80 -20.25 -3.70 -0.21
CA LEU A 80 -20.36 -4.19 -1.59
C LEU A 80 -20.65 -5.70 -1.60
N GLY A 81 -21.65 -6.12 -2.40
CA GLY A 81 -21.99 -7.53 -2.60
C GLY A 81 -21.08 -8.25 -3.60
N ASP A 82 -21.23 -9.57 -3.71
CA ASP A 82 -20.38 -10.48 -4.47
C ASP A 82 -20.17 -10.06 -5.94
N ILE A 83 -21.28 -9.83 -6.67
CA ILE A 83 -21.22 -9.54 -8.12
C ILE A 83 -20.43 -8.26 -8.40
N HIS A 84 -20.71 -7.19 -7.65
CA HIS A 84 -20.04 -5.92 -7.86
C HIS A 84 -18.58 -5.98 -7.41
N SER A 85 -18.28 -6.75 -6.36
CA SER A 85 -16.90 -6.98 -5.93
C SER A 85 -16.09 -7.73 -6.98
N GLU A 86 -16.68 -8.78 -7.59
CA GLU A 86 -16.03 -9.55 -8.64
C GLU A 86 -15.73 -8.69 -9.87
N MET A 87 -16.71 -7.92 -10.34
CA MET A 87 -16.50 -6.97 -11.45
C MET A 87 -15.34 -5.98 -11.18
N LYS A 88 -15.27 -5.44 -9.97
CA LYS A 88 -14.19 -4.50 -9.59
C LYS A 88 -12.83 -5.17 -9.55
N PHE A 89 -12.72 -6.39 -9.03
CA PHE A 89 -11.46 -7.13 -9.04
C PHE A 89 -11.04 -7.55 -10.45
N GLU A 90 -11.96 -7.96 -11.30
CA GLU A 90 -11.67 -8.24 -12.71
C GLU A 90 -11.15 -7.00 -13.45
N LEU A 91 -11.77 -5.83 -13.25
CA LEU A 91 -11.30 -4.56 -13.81
C LEU A 91 -9.90 -4.20 -13.28
N SER A 92 -9.70 -4.37 -11.97
CA SER A 92 -8.39 -4.15 -11.35
C SER A 92 -7.31 -5.06 -11.95
N GLN A 93 -7.61 -6.36 -12.11
CA GLN A 93 -6.66 -7.31 -12.71
C GLN A 93 -6.32 -6.96 -14.16
N LYS A 94 -7.28 -6.47 -14.95
CA LYS A 94 -7.02 -6.04 -16.33
C LYS A 94 -6.04 -4.88 -16.40
N GLU A 95 -6.19 -3.88 -15.52
CA GLU A 95 -5.25 -2.75 -15.46
C GLU A 95 -3.84 -3.20 -15.03
N TRP A 96 -3.74 -4.10 -14.04
CA TRP A 96 -2.47 -4.66 -13.63
C TRP A 96 -1.79 -5.47 -14.73
N GLN A 97 -2.55 -6.31 -15.44
CA GLN A 97 -2.06 -7.09 -16.57
C GLN A 97 -1.63 -6.20 -17.74
N ALA A 98 -2.31 -5.08 -17.96
CA ALA A 98 -1.95 -4.12 -19.01
C ALA A 98 -0.56 -3.51 -18.81
N VAL A 99 -0.09 -3.43 -17.55
CA VAL A 99 1.26 -2.96 -17.20
C VAL A 99 2.24 -4.10 -16.90
N GLY A 100 1.89 -5.34 -17.22
CA GLY A 100 2.76 -6.50 -17.08
C GLY A 100 2.90 -7.04 -15.65
N LEU A 101 2.04 -6.60 -14.71
CA LEU A 101 2.07 -7.02 -13.31
C LEU A 101 0.85 -7.89 -12.96
N ASN A 102 0.98 -8.69 -11.90
CA ASN A 102 -0.10 -9.50 -11.36
C ASN A 102 0.03 -9.62 -9.83
N PRO A 103 -0.25 -8.53 -9.08
CA PRO A 103 -0.09 -8.54 -7.63
C PRO A 103 -0.99 -9.58 -6.98
N LYS A 104 -0.47 -10.29 -5.99
CA LYS A 104 -1.16 -11.31 -5.21
C LYS A 104 -1.54 -10.86 -3.80
N ILE A 105 -1.18 -9.65 -3.47
CA ILE A 105 -1.43 -9.02 -2.18
C ILE A 105 -2.46 -7.93 -2.35
N LEU A 106 -3.44 -7.88 -1.45
CA LEU A 106 -4.47 -6.84 -1.42
C LEU A 106 -4.52 -6.18 -0.04
N LYS A 107 -4.58 -4.85 -0.05
CA LYS A 107 -5.05 -4.03 1.06
C LYS A 107 -6.32 -3.31 0.62
N PHE A 108 -7.41 -3.49 1.35
CA PHE A 108 -8.66 -2.78 1.03
C PHE A 108 -8.54 -1.28 1.29
N PRO A 109 -9.06 -0.41 0.40
CA PRO A 109 -9.12 1.03 0.61
C PRO A 109 -9.79 1.38 1.94
N GLY A 110 -9.19 2.33 2.68
CA GLY A 110 -9.68 2.74 3.99
C GLY A 110 -9.75 1.63 5.05
N TRP A 111 -9.13 0.46 4.80
CA TRP A 111 -9.23 -0.73 5.67
C TRP A 111 -10.65 -1.29 5.81
N ILE A 112 -11.55 -1.00 4.87
CA ILE A 112 -12.97 -1.33 4.98
C ILE A 112 -13.40 -2.19 3.80
N CYS A 113 -14.07 -3.31 4.10
CA CYS A 113 -14.74 -4.16 3.12
C CYS A 113 -15.97 -4.85 3.75
N SER A 114 -16.86 -5.38 2.90
CA SER A 114 -17.86 -6.34 3.32
C SER A 114 -17.28 -7.75 3.42
N GLN A 115 -17.97 -8.66 4.09
CA GLN A 115 -17.58 -10.08 4.11
C GLN A 115 -17.63 -10.70 2.71
N GLU A 116 -18.63 -10.30 1.91
CA GLU A 116 -18.82 -10.72 0.53
C GLU A 116 -17.59 -10.31 -0.32
N ALA A 117 -17.18 -9.04 -0.21
CA ALA A 117 -16.00 -8.54 -0.93
C ALA A 117 -14.73 -9.29 -0.51
N ALA A 118 -14.55 -9.58 0.78
CA ALA A 118 -13.42 -10.37 1.27
C ALA A 118 -13.41 -11.79 0.70
N ASN A 119 -14.57 -12.45 0.67
CA ASN A 119 -14.71 -13.80 0.10
C ASN A 119 -14.39 -13.84 -1.39
N VAL A 120 -14.89 -12.86 -2.15
CA VAL A 120 -14.62 -12.74 -3.59
C VAL A 120 -13.16 -12.43 -3.85
N ALA A 121 -12.56 -11.53 -3.08
CA ALA A 121 -11.14 -11.16 -3.20
C ALA A 121 -10.20 -12.36 -3.08
N GLY A 122 -10.58 -13.37 -2.29
CA GLY A 122 -9.81 -14.61 -2.14
C GLY A 122 -9.66 -15.44 -3.42
N LYS A 123 -10.45 -15.16 -4.49
CA LYS A 123 -10.27 -15.77 -5.81
C LYS A 123 -9.12 -15.13 -6.60
N PHE A 124 -8.71 -13.92 -6.23
CA PHE A 124 -7.75 -13.08 -6.96
C PHE A 124 -6.43 -12.89 -6.23
N TYR A 125 -6.48 -12.87 -4.90
CA TYR A 125 -5.35 -12.52 -4.04
C TYR A 125 -5.08 -13.59 -3.00
N ASP A 126 -3.79 -13.83 -2.74
CA ASP A 126 -3.32 -14.88 -1.83
C ASP A 126 -3.07 -14.34 -0.40
N THR A 127 -2.85 -13.04 -0.28
CA THR A 127 -2.53 -12.37 0.99
C THR A 127 -3.30 -11.06 1.16
N PHE A 128 -3.80 -10.83 2.37
CA PHE A 128 -4.51 -9.61 2.75
C PHE A 128 -3.74 -8.85 3.82
N VAL A 129 -3.50 -7.56 3.59
CA VAL A 129 -3.01 -6.67 4.65
C VAL A 129 -4.21 -5.99 5.30
N ILE A 130 -4.34 -6.16 6.62
CA ILE A 130 -5.49 -5.71 7.39
C ILE A 130 -5.09 -4.77 8.52
N HIS A 131 -6.08 -4.08 9.08
CA HIS A 131 -5.95 -3.33 10.32
C HIS A 131 -6.99 -3.83 11.32
N GLU A 132 -6.55 -4.37 12.45
CA GLU A 132 -7.41 -5.04 13.41
C GLU A 132 -8.63 -4.22 13.83
N GLN A 133 -8.45 -2.92 14.07
CA GLN A 133 -9.55 -2.04 14.51
C GLN A 133 -10.68 -1.89 13.48
N HIS A 134 -10.41 -2.16 12.20
CA HIS A 134 -11.37 -1.94 11.11
C HIS A 134 -11.92 -3.24 10.52
N THR A 135 -11.19 -4.34 10.64
CA THR A 135 -11.52 -5.61 9.97
C THR A 135 -11.61 -6.82 10.91
N ASN A 136 -11.64 -6.62 12.23
CA ASN A 136 -11.73 -7.70 13.22
C ASN A 136 -12.98 -8.59 13.09
N HIS A 137 -14.03 -8.09 12.44
CA HIS A 137 -15.29 -8.81 12.19
C HIS A 137 -15.32 -9.53 10.83
N ILE A 138 -14.29 -9.33 9.99
CA ILE A 138 -14.19 -9.95 8.66
C ILE A 138 -13.35 -11.23 8.75
N LYS A 139 -13.83 -12.31 8.13
CA LYS A 139 -13.07 -13.54 7.95
C LYS A 139 -12.47 -13.56 6.56
N PHE A 140 -11.16 -13.46 6.48
CA PHE A 140 -10.43 -13.53 5.23
C PHE A 140 -10.19 -14.99 4.82
N PRO A 141 -10.34 -15.34 3.53
CA PRO A 141 -10.20 -16.72 3.06
C PRO A 141 -8.76 -17.20 2.95
N ASN A 142 -7.81 -16.29 2.82
CA ASN A 142 -6.40 -16.58 2.56
C ASN A 142 -5.50 -15.96 3.64
N ASN A 143 -4.19 -15.90 3.40
CA ASN A 143 -3.21 -15.38 4.36
C ASN A 143 -3.52 -13.94 4.78
N VAL A 144 -3.24 -13.64 6.04
CA VAL A 144 -3.48 -12.32 6.62
C VAL A 144 -2.21 -11.80 7.29
N ILE A 145 -1.83 -10.59 6.92
CA ILE A 145 -0.74 -9.83 7.55
C ILE A 145 -1.34 -8.61 8.22
N GLN A 146 -1.04 -8.44 9.49
CA GLN A 146 -1.60 -7.33 10.27
C GLN A 146 -0.70 -6.11 10.20
N ASN A 147 -1.26 -4.95 9.86
CA ASN A 147 -0.56 -3.67 9.99
C ASN A 147 -0.53 -3.22 11.44
N HIS A 148 0.64 -2.87 11.94
CA HIS A 148 0.82 -2.54 13.36
C HIS A 148 0.87 -1.05 13.65
N THR A 149 1.53 -0.27 12.80
CA THR A 149 1.80 1.14 13.13
C THR A 149 2.03 2.01 11.90
N CYS A 150 2.05 3.31 12.14
CA CYS A 150 2.45 4.30 11.16
C CYS A 150 3.93 4.70 11.35
N ILE A 151 4.59 5.13 10.29
CA ILE A 151 6.00 5.60 10.30
C ILE A 151 6.26 6.73 11.30
N THR A 152 5.24 7.47 11.69
CA THR A 152 5.34 8.57 12.65
C THR A 152 5.33 8.15 14.11
N ASN A 153 4.98 6.90 14.40
CA ASN A 153 4.96 6.39 15.75
C ASN A 153 6.37 5.98 16.19
N PRO A 154 6.72 6.14 17.46
CA PRO A 154 7.96 5.58 17.98
C PRO A 154 7.91 4.05 17.89
N PHE A 155 9.05 3.44 17.64
CA PHE A 155 9.19 1.99 17.61
C PHE A 155 9.16 1.46 19.03
N LEU A 156 8.05 0.84 19.43
CA LEU A 156 7.81 0.41 20.79
C LEU A 156 7.98 -1.10 21.02
N THR A 157 8.09 -1.90 19.95
CA THR A 157 8.20 -3.35 20.04
C THR A 157 9.25 -3.89 19.09
N PHE A 158 9.88 -5.00 19.45
CA PHE A 158 10.99 -5.63 18.73
C PHE A 158 10.57 -6.94 18.03
N THR A 159 9.32 -7.05 17.66
CA THR A 159 8.80 -8.16 16.85
C THR A 159 8.49 -7.66 15.44
N ASP A 160 8.04 -8.54 14.58
CA ASP A 160 7.67 -8.20 13.20
C ASP A 160 6.70 -7.01 13.16
N ILE A 161 7.17 -5.87 12.65
CA ILE A 161 6.40 -4.63 12.64
C ILE A 161 6.17 -4.21 11.19
N HIS A 162 4.91 -4.00 10.84
CA HIS A 162 4.51 -3.46 9.55
C HIS A 162 4.25 -1.96 9.68
N PHE A 163 5.05 -1.16 9.01
CA PHE A 163 4.88 0.28 8.93
C PHE A 163 4.09 0.66 7.70
N GLN A 164 3.28 1.69 7.82
CA GLN A 164 2.58 2.27 6.69
C GLN A 164 2.74 3.79 6.62
N SER A 165 2.66 4.30 5.40
CA SER A 165 2.54 5.72 5.10
C SER A 165 1.81 5.92 3.79
N HIS A 166 1.41 7.16 3.50
CA HIS A 166 0.96 7.57 2.17
C HIS A 166 2.09 8.35 1.51
N ILE A 167 2.28 8.15 0.22
CA ILE A 167 3.29 8.88 -0.55
C ILE A 167 2.93 10.37 -0.62
N ASN A 168 1.64 10.70 -0.70
CA ASN A 168 1.13 12.05 -0.88
C ASN A 168 0.02 12.42 0.10
N GLY A 169 -0.15 13.73 0.31
CA GLY A 169 -1.29 14.31 0.99
C GLY A 169 -0.92 15.14 2.23
N PRO A 170 -1.84 15.97 2.71
CA PRO A 170 -1.62 16.86 3.83
C PRO A 170 -1.67 16.17 5.20
N ASN A 171 -1.84 14.86 5.24
CA ASN A 171 -2.00 14.10 6.47
C ASN A 171 -0.68 13.97 7.23
N ARG A 172 -0.76 14.01 8.56
CA ARG A 172 0.37 13.74 9.47
C ARG A 172 1.09 12.41 9.26
N ASN A 173 0.47 11.50 8.51
CA ASN A 173 1.00 10.16 8.24
C ASN A 173 1.63 10.03 6.85
N ASN A 174 1.76 11.12 6.11
CA ASN A 174 2.33 11.10 4.77
C ASN A 174 3.85 11.31 4.81
N TRP A 175 4.53 10.86 3.75
CA TRP A 175 5.91 11.21 3.53
C TRP A 175 6.03 12.73 3.26
N ASN A 176 6.65 13.41 4.21
CA ASN A 176 7.12 14.79 4.13
C ASN A 176 8.46 14.85 4.85
N GLU A 177 9.15 15.97 4.76
CA GLU A 177 10.49 16.14 5.36
C GLU A 177 10.49 15.86 6.89
N GLU A 178 9.47 16.30 7.62
CA GLU A 178 9.37 16.06 9.06
C GLU A 178 9.23 14.57 9.38
N ASN A 179 8.33 13.88 8.69
CA ASN A 179 8.06 12.46 8.91
C ASN A 179 9.23 11.59 8.44
N TYR A 180 9.89 11.97 7.33
CA TYR A 180 11.11 11.34 6.87
C TYR A 180 12.22 11.44 7.93
N ASN A 181 12.50 12.66 8.42
CA ASN A 181 13.52 12.88 9.42
C ASN A 181 13.23 12.13 10.72
N ARG A 182 11.97 12.11 11.15
CA ARG A 182 11.53 11.35 12.34
C ARG A 182 11.74 9.86 12.16
N PHE A 183 11.33 9.29 11.04
CA PHE A 183 11.54 7.88 10.73
C PHE A 183 13.02 7.54 10.68
N ARG A 184 13.82 8.34 9.96
CA ARG A 184 15.26 8.16 9.84
C ARG A 184 15.96 8.21 11.21
N MET A 185 15.60 9.17 12.08
CA MET A 185 16.14 9.24 13.44
C MET A 185 15.75 8.01 14.29
N ASN A 186 14.54 7.50 14.16
CA ASN A 186 14.13 6.27 14.82
C ASN A 186 14.96 5.09 14.33
N MET A 187 15.24 4.99 13.03
CA MET A 187 16.09 3.95 12.46
C MET A 187 17.52 4.03 12.98
N LEU A 188 18.13 5.22 13.02
CA LEU A 188 19.48 5.43 13.57
C LEU A 188 19.60 4.99 15.03
N ASN A 189 18.56 5.23 15.82
CA ASN A 189 18.54 4.80 17.23
C ASN A 189 18.40 3.28 17.39
N LEU A 190 17.86 2.58 16.38
CA LEU A 190 17.59 1.14 16.44
C LEU A 190 18.72 0.29 15.88
N VAL A 191 19.36 0.70 14.79
CA VAL A 191 20.37 -0.13 14.08
C VAL A 191 21.57 -0.49 14.94
N ASP A 192 21.90 0.34 15.94
CA ASP A 192 22.97 0.07 16.89
C ASP A 192 22.56 -0.88 18.04
N VAL A 193 21.25 -1.16 18.19
CA VAL A 193 20.71 -1.91 19.32
C VAL A 193 20.19 -3.27 18.89
N VAL A 194 19.60 -3.37 17.69
CA VAL A 194 18.99 -4.59 17.18
C VAL A 194 19.40 -4.86 15.74
N ASN A 195 19.46 -6.13 15.38
CA ASN A 195 19.62 -6.53 13.99
C ASN A 195 18.26 -6.41 13.28
N ILE A 196 18.15 -5.54 12.29
CA ILE A 196 16.93 -5.24 11.55
C ILE A 196 17.03 -5.87 10.17
N GLU A 197 16.03 -6.64 9.79
CA GLU A 197 15.84 -7.14 8.43
C GLU A 197 14.57 -6.50 7.85
N PHE A 198 14.69 -5.82 6.70
CA PHE A 198 13.55 -5.28 5.98
C PHE A 198 13.05 -6.27 4.94
N LYS A 199 11.73 -6.42 4.88
CA LYS A 199 11.03 -7.27 3.91
C LYS A 199 9.91 -6.51 3.24
N THR A 200 9.62 -6.84 2.00
CA THR A 200 8.33 -6.50 1.39
C THR A 200 7.25 -7.40 1.99
N VAL A 201 5.97 -7.04 1.78
CA VAL A 201 4.85 -7.85 2.28
C VAL A 201 4.86 -9.26 1.68
N GLY A 202 5.28 -9.42 0.44
CA GLY A 202 5.37 -10.72 -0.22
C GLY A 202 6.52 -11.61 0.24
N GLU A 203 7.50 -11.07 0.97
CA GLU A 203 8.62 -11.82 1.56
C GLU A 203 8.32 -12.32 2.99
N VAL A 204 7.18 -11.94 3.58
CA VAL A 204 6.71 -12.36 4.91
C VAL A 204 5.80 -13.57 4.79
#